data_f95b26ebadc3c8f9264f752f2f489601
#
_entry.id   f95b26ebadc3c8f9264f752f2f489601
#
_cell.length_a   1.000
_cell.length_b   1.000
_cell.length_c   1.000
_cell.angle_alpha   90.00
_cell.angle_beta   90.00
_cell.angle_gamma   90.00
#
_symmetry.space_group_name_H-M   'P 1'
#
loop_
_entity.id
_entity.type
_entity.pdbx_description
1 polymer ?
#
loop_
_entity_poly.entity_id
_entity_poly.type
_entity_poly.pdbx_seq_one_letter_code
_entity_poly.pdbx_strand_id
1 'polypeptide(L)'
;MTVRFTSVRDIREFVGLATLQSFPVHVADGGGSTADAKCFMEMFTVDFTHPLQVVIDDESDAAAFARSAARFLVKSPELCTRA
;
A
#
# COMPACT_ATOMS: atom_id res chain seq x y z
N MET A 1 2.01 -6.42 -3.87
CA MET A 1 2.13 -6.24 -2.40
C MET A 1 0.80 -5.72 -1.88
N THR A 2 0.34 -6.27 -0.79
CA THR A 2 -0.96 -5.94 -0.20
C THR A 2 -0.74 -5.28 1.15
N VAL A 3 -1.43 -4.17 1.38
CA VAL A 3 -1.33 -3.43 2.64
C VAL A 3 -2.72 -3.30 3.27
N ARG A 4 -2.74 -3.11 4.58
CA ARG A 4 -3.96 -2.89 5.32
C ARG A 4 -3.75 -1.77 6.32
N PHE A 5 -4.74 -0.91 6.43
CA PHE A 5 -4.71 0.20 7.39
C PHE A 5 -5.81 0.00 8.41
N THR A 6 -5.50 0.25 9.68
CA THR A 6 -6.47 0.13 10.76
C THR A 6 -6.95 1.47 11.27
N SER A 7 -6.33 2.56 10.82
CA SER A 7 -6.69 3.91 11.26
C SER A 7 -6.21 4.93 10.25
N VAL A 8 -6.72 6.17 10.40
CA VAL A 8 -6.26 7.29 9.58
C VAL A 8 -4.78 7.59 9.82
N ARG A 9 -4.31 7.33 11.04
CA ARG A 9 -2.89 7.50 11.35
C ARG A 9 -2.04 6.58 10.47
N ASP A 10 -2.47 5.34 10.27
CA ASP A 10 -1.76 4.40 9.41
C ASP A 10 -1.67 4.93 7.99
N ILE A 11 -2.78 5.49 7.48
CA ILE A 11 -2.80 6.06 6.13
C ILE A 11 -1.81 7.21 6.04
N ARG A 12 -1.80 8.09 7.04
CA ARG A 12 -0.88 9.22 7.06
C ARG A 12 0.57 8.76 7.04
N GLU A 13 0.90 7.75 7.83
CA GLU A 13 2.26 7.23 7.89
C GLU A 13 2.65 6.56 6.58
N PHE A 14 1.73 5.84 5.97
CA PHE A 14 1.97 5.21 4.67
C PHE A 14 2.24 6.27 3.60
N VAL A 15 1.44 7.32 3.55
CA VAL A 15 1.64 8.42 2.61
C VAL A 15 3.00 9.07 2.85
N GLY A 16 3.39 9.23 4.11
CA GLY A 16 4.72 9.77 4.43
C GLY A 16 5.83 8.92 3.86
N LEU A 17 5.71 7.59 3.98
CA LEU A 17 6.70 6.69 3.40
C LEU A 17 6.73 6.79 1.87
N ALA A 18 5.56 6.88 1.25
CA ALA A 18 5.47 6.97 -0.20
C ALA A 18 6.09 8.27 -0.72
N THR A 19 5.88 9.39 -0.02
CA THR A 19 6.41 10.67 -0.45
C THR A 19 7.92 10.74 -0.38
N LEU A 20 8.55 9.88 0.42
CA LEU A 20 10.00 9.81 0.50
C LEU A 20 10.63 9.12 -0.70
N GLN A 21 9.82 8.42 -1.50
CA GLN A 21 10.34 7.66 -2.63
C GLN A 21 10.44 8.54 -3.87
N SER A 22 11.42 8.25 -4.73
CA SER A 22 11.62 8.98 -5.98
C SER A 22 10.77 8.42 -7.11
N PHE A 23 10.13 7.28 -6.91
CA PHE A 23 9.31 6.61 -7.93
C PHE A 23 7.82 6.72 -7.58
N PRO A 24 6.94 6.56 -8.58
CA PRO A 24 5.49 6.60 -8.32
C PRO A 24 5.03 5.41 -7.49
N VAL A 25 4.11 5.67 -6.57
CA VAL A 25 3.49 4.64 -5.75
C VAL A 25 1.98 4.84 -5.81
N HIS A 26 1.26 3.82 -6.25
CA HIS A 26 -0.20 3.86 -6.35
C HIS A 26 -0.81 2.74 -5.53
N VAL A 27 -2.06 2.91 -5.13
CA VAL A 27 -2.82 1.85 -4.48
C VAL A 27 -4.11 1.63 -5.25
N ALA A 28 -4.63 0.40 -5.20
CA ALA A 28 -5.88 0.04 -5.85
C ALA A 28 -6.73 -0.76 -4.89
N ASP A 29 -8.04 -0.50 -4.90
CA ASP A 29 -8.97 -1.27 -4.10
C ASP A 29 -9.64 -2.36 -4.95
N GLY A 30 -10.45 -3.22 -4.32
CA GLY A 30 -11.12 -4.30 -5.02
C GLY A 30 -12.23 -3.84 -5.95
N GLY A 31 -12.67 -2.59 -5.83
CA GLY A 31 -13.71 -2.02 -6.67
C GLY A 31 -13.21 -1.34 -7.92
N GLY A 32 -11.90 -1.35 -8.15
CA GLY A 32 -11.31 -0.74 -9.34
C GLY A 32 -10.87 0.71 -9.17
N SER A 33 -11.04 1.28 -7.99
CA SER A 33 -10.55 2.64 -7.73
C SER A 33 -9.07 2.62 -7.43
N THR A 34 -8.35 3.64 -7.91
CA THR A 34 -6.93 3.79 -7.65
C THR A 34 -6.64 5.16 -7.08
N ALA A 35 -5.52 5.28 -6.37
CA ALA A 35 -5.10 6.55 -5.77
C ALA A 35 -3.59 6.65 -5.78
N ASP A 36 -3.10 7.88 -5.87
CA ASP A 36 -1.68 8.17 -5.72
C ASP A 36 -1.35 8.12 -4.23
N ALA A 37 -0.49 7.19 -3.85
CA ALA A 37 -0.12 7.02 -2.44
C ALA A 37 0.65 8.21 -1.88
N LYS A 38 1.13 9.10 -2.74
CA LYS A 38 1.80 10.34 -2.31
C LYS A 38 0.82 11.46 -2.03
N CYS A 39 -0.46 11.26 -2.31
CA CYS A 39 -1.49 12.26 -2.07
C CYS A 39 -2.43 11.78 -0.98
N PHE A 40 -2.30 12.37 0.21
CA PHE A 40 -3.09 11.96 1.36
C PHE A 40 -4.60 12.03 1.07
N MET A 41 -5.02 13.08 0.39
CA MET A 41 -6.44 13.25 0.09
C MET A 41 -6.98 12.18 -0.87
N GLU A 42 -6.17 11.76 -1.85
CA GLU A 42 -6.61 10.72 -2.78
C GLU A 42 -6.78 9.37 -2.09
N MET A 43 -6.04 9.11 -1.03
CA MET A 43 -6.17 7.85 -0.31
C MET A 43 -7.57 7.62 0.24
N PHE A 44 -8.35 8.67 0.41
CA PHE A 44 -9.71 8.53 0.89
C PHE A 44 -10.72 8.25 -0.23
N THR A 45 -10.27 8.20 -1.49
CA THR A 45 -11.15 7.84 -2.60
C THR A 45 -11.18 6.33 -2.83
N VAL A 46 -10.27 5.58 -2.21
CA VAL A 46 -10.28 4.12 -2.28
C VAL A 46 -10.88 3.57 -1.00
N ASP A 47 -11.35 2.31 -1.08
CA ASP A 47 -11.94 1.65 0.08
C ASP A 47 -10.83 1.09 0.96
N PHE A 48 -10.33 1.91 1.87
CA PHE A 48 -9.23 1.51 2.76
C PHE A 48 -9.70 0.65 3.93
N THR A 49 -10.99 0.37 4.02
CA THR A 49 -11.50 -0.57 5.04
C THR A 49 -11.16 -2.01 4.69
N HIS A 50 -10.75 -2.26 3.46
CA HIS A 50 -10.29 -3.57 2.99
C HIS A 50 -8.83 -3.48 2.59
N PRO A 51 -8.14 -4.62 2.47
CA PRO A 51 -6.75 -4.60 2.00
C PRO A 51 -6.62 -3.96 0.62
N LEU A 52 -5.55 -3.22 0.42
CA LEU A 52 -5.29 -2.51 -0.83
C LEU A 52 -4.05 -3.08 -1.50
N GLN A 53 -4.04 -3.08 -2.83
CA GLN A 53 -2.87 -3.48 -3.61
C GLN A 53 -2.00 -2.26 -3.85
N VAL A 54 -0.72 -2.40 -3.58
CA VAL A 54 0.26 -1.36 -3.88
C VAL A 54 0.84 -1.66 -5.25
N VAL A 55 0.83 -0.66 -6.13
CA VAL A 55 1.29 -0.80 -7.51
C VAL A 55 2.55 0.05 -7.69
N ILE A 56 3.66 -0.62 -7.95
CA ILE A 56 4.96 0.02 -8.23
C ILE A 56 5.51 -0.71 -9.45
N ASP A 57 5.88 0.06 -10.48
CA ASP A 57 6.23 -0.52 -11.77
C ASP A 57 7.52 -1.34 -11.75
N ASP A 58 8.53 -0.87 -11.01
CA ASP A 58 9.84 -1.51 -10.96
C ASP A 58 9.91 -2.46 -9.77
N GLU A 59 10.33 -3.72 -10.01
CA GLU A 59 10.39 -4.72 -8.95
C GLU A 59 11.38 -4.39 -7.85
N SER A 60 12.51 -3.78 -8.19
CA SER A 60 13.49 -3.42 -7.16
C SER A 60 12.98 -2.27 -6.30
N ASP A 61 12.25 -1.32 -6.91
CA ASP A 61 11.61 -0.25 -6.16
C ASP A 61 10.53 -0.81 -5.25
N ALA A 62 9.75 -1.77 -5.75
CA ALA A 62 8.70 -2.41 -4.96
C ALA A 62 9.30 -3.15 -3.76
N ALA A 63 10.40 -3.86 -3.95
CA ALA A 63 11.06 -4.58 -2.87
C ALA A 63 11.60 -3.62 -1.80
N ALA A 64 12.17 -2.50 -2.24
CA ALA A 64 12.67 -1.48 -1.31
C ALA A 64 11.53 -0.86 -0.52
N PHE A 65 10.43 -0.54 -1.19
CA PHE A 65 9.28 0.05 -0.53
C PHE A 65 8.63 -0.94 0.44
N ALA A 66 8.59 -2.22 0.07
CA ALA A 66 8.02 -3.25 0.94
C ALA A 66 8.76 -3.32 2.28
N ARG A 67 10.06 -3.15 2.26
CA ARG A 67 10.83 -3.13 3.50
C ARG A 67 10.49 -1.93 4.37
N SER A 68 10.29 -0.77 3.75
CA SER A 68 9.93 0.45 4.48
C SER A 68 8.51 0.36 5.03
N ALA A 69 7.60 -0.27 4.30
CA ALA A 69 6.19 -0.35 4.66
C ALA A 69 5.81 -1.70 5.30
N ALA A 70 6.79 -2.43 5.82
CA ALA A 70 6.58 -3.80 6.29
C ALA A 70 5.45 -3.92 7.31
N ARG A 71 5.29 -2.92 8.17
CA ARG A 71 4.27 -2.97 9.23
C ARG A 71 2.84 -2.94 8.66
N PHE A 72 2.67 -2.48 7.42
CA PHE A 72 1.35 -2.42 6.79
C PHE A 72 1.06 -3.63 5.92
N LEU A 73 2.06 -4.46 5.64
CA LEU A 73 1.91 -5.57 4.72
C LEU A 73 1.03 -6.67 5.33
N VAL A 74 0.18 -7.23 4.48
CA VAL A 74 -0.70 -8.33 4.85
C VAL A 74 -0.18 -9.58 4.18
N LYS A 75 0.04 -10.63 4.97
CA LYS A 75 0.46 -11.91 4.42
C LYS A 75 -0.71 -12.60 3.77
N SER A 76 -0.45 -13.19 2.62
CA SER A 76 -1.47 -13.94 1.90
C SER A 76 -1.82 -15.20 2.69
N PRO A 77 -3.12 -15.52 2.84
CA PRO A 77 -3.51 -16.77 3.49
C PRO A 77 -2.94 -18.02 2.81
N GLU A 78 -2.74 -17.96 1.50
CA GLU A 78 -2.17 -19.11 0.77
C GLU A 78 -0.77 -19.43 1.25
N LEU A 79 0.01 -18.41 1.58
CA LEU A 79 1.34 -18.63 2.10
C LEU A 79 1.29 -19.31 3.45
N CYS A 80 0.33 -18.93 4.27
CA CYS A 80 0.18 -19.52 5.59
C CYS A 80 -0.22 -20.99 5.50
N THR A 81 -1.12 -21.31 4.57
CA THR A 81 -1.64 -22.67 4.46
C THR A 81 -0.61 -23.65 3.94
N ARG A 82 0.39 -23.16 3.23
CA ARG A 82 1.43 -24.03 2.69
C ARG A 82 2.63 -24.17 3.60
N ALA A 83 2.66 -23.41 4.62
CA ALA A 83 3.80 -23.41 5.54
C ALA A 83 3.92 -24.72 6.34
#